data_92b67ceeb4b647bdba93b7fddefaab1c
#
_entry.id   92b67ceeb4b647bdba93b7fddefaab1c
#
_cell.length_a   1.000
_cell.length_b   1.000
_cell.length_c   1.000
_cell.angle_alpha   90.00
_cell.angle_beta   90.00
_cell.angle_gamma   90.00
#
_symmetry.space_group_name_H-M   'P 1'
#
loop_
_entity.id
_entity.type
_entity.pdbx_description
1 polymer ?
#
loop_
_entity_poly.entity_id
_entity_poly.type
_entity_poly.pdbx_seq_one_letter_code
_entity_poly.pdbx_strand_id
1 'polypeptide(L)'
;MKKLIFRKLFKDILIFFIVFSLSLTVIVWVIQAVNFLDYVSEDGHGFKVYFSYTLLSFPKIFSKLFLITFFISVIYIIIRYEENNELILFWVLGISKVQFTKNIVKLSIFFLIIQILFTVFITPTSQNAARSYIRSSNIDLFPSLIKEKKFIDTVSKLTIYIDQIEKNKKIMKNIFIKDETSGAGNFQIIIAKEGILSNFENKNFLTLKNGEIFNSDDNKTNSFKFENFEFNLSNFVTKTTLKPKIQETSSRILIQCFLNLSYDQDFKINQNKFICESSSLKNISEELLKRLYLPLYLPLISLIGCLLILKTKEEKLFGNYKIFIFVIGFVVIFFSEVSVKYSTGILLNSYLFFLIPLFLYFSVYYFFLRKLKYDIGIIND
;
A
#
# COMPACT_ATOMS: atom_id res chain seq x y z
N MET A 1 -43.35 -2.75 4.05
CA MET A 1 -42.76 -4.04 3.60
C MET A 1 -41.57 -3.82 2.68
N LYS A 2 -41.60 -3.06 1.58
CA LYS A 2 -40.45 -2.85 0.66
C LYS A 2 -39.15 -2.43 1.37
N LYS A 3 -39.23 -1.49 2.33
CA LYS A 3 -38.03 -1.04 3.08
C LYS A 3 -37.39 -2.13 3.94
N LEU A 4 -38.18 -3.04 4.51
CA LEU A 4 -37.68 -4.13 5.35
C LEU A 4 -36.88 -5.16 4.54
N ILE A 5 -37.33 -5.50 3.34
CA ILE A 5 -36.66 -6.47 2.46
C ILE A 5 -35.33 -5.90 1.98
N PHE A 6 -35.28 -4.63 1.55
CA PHE A 6 -34.02 -4.00 1.21
C PHE A 6 -33.06 -3.88 2.40
N ARG A 7 -33.59 -3.63 3.61
CA ARG A 7 -32.75 -3.61 4.81
C ARG A 7 -32.13 -4.99 5.10
N LYS A 8 -32.89 -6.08 4.89
CA LYS A 8 -32.35 -7.44 5.00
C LYS A 8 -31.25 -7.66 3.96
N LEU A 9 -31.52 -7.38 2.67
CA LEU A 9 -30.55 -7.52 1.60
C LEU A 9 -29.25 -6.73 1.86
N PHE A 10 -29.36 -5.48 2.31
CA PHE A 10 -28.19 -4.65 2.63
C PHE A 10 -27.41 -5.18 3.81
N LYS A 11 -28.09 -5.67 4.85
CA LYS A 11 -27.48 -6.32 6.00
C LYS A 11 -26.70 -7.57 5.56
N ASP A 12 -27.29 -8.40 4.72
CA ASP A 12 -26.64 -9.63 4.24
C ASP A 12 -25.41 -9.33 3.40
N ILE A 13 -25.48 -8.35 2.47
CA ILE A 13 -24.31 -7.88 1.72
C ILE A 13 -23.24 -7.35 2.65
N LEU A 14 -23.59 -6.53 3.64
CA LEU A 14 -22.65 -5.91 4.58
C LEU A 14 -21.97 -6.96 5.47
N ILE A 15 -22.74 -7.89 6.02
CA ILE A 15 -22.19 -8.97 6.87
C ILE A 15 -21.22 -9.82 6.05
N PHE A 16 -21.64 -10.27 4.87
CA PHE A 16 -20.78 -11.08 4.02
C PHE A 16 -19.52 -10.31 3.60
N PHE A 17 -19.66 -9.04 3.21
CA PHE A 17 -18.53 -8.19 2.87
C PHE A 17 -17.53 -8.07 4.03
N ILE A 18 -18.00 -7.78 5.26
CA ILE A 18 -17.11 -7.64 6.41
C ILE A 18 -16.37 -8.95 6.69
N VAL A 19 -17.10 -10.07 6.78
CA VAL A 19 -16.49 -11.37 7.08
C VAL A 19 -15.49 -11.76 6.00
N PHE A 20 -15.87 -11.66 4.73
CA PHE A 20 -15.02 -12.04 3.61
C PHE A 20 -13.81 -11.12 3.45
N SER A 21 -14.01 -9.79 3.54
CA SER A 21 -12.91 -8.82 3.41
C SER A 21 -11.91 -8.94 4.55
N LEU A 22 -12.37 -9.13 5.80
CA LEU A 22 -11.46 -9.33 6.93
C LEU A 22 -10.71 -10.64 6.82
N SER A 23 -11.37 -11.74 6.47
CA SER A 23 -10.70 -13.05 6.29
C SER A 23 -9.61 -12.96 5.23
N LEU A 24 -9.91 -12.39 4.07
CA LEU A 24 -8.92 -12.24 2.99
C LEU A 24 -7.79 -11.29 3.38
N THR A 25 -8.11 -10.20 4.08
CA THR A 25 -7.11 -9.24 4.57
C THR A 25 -6.17 -9.90 5.58
N VAL A 26 -6.67 -10.73 6.50
CA VAL A 26 -5.85 -11.46 7.47
C VAL A 26 -4.91 -12.42 6.76
N ILE A 27 -5.40 -13.17 5.76
CA ILE A 27 -4.54 -14.10 4.99
C ILE A 27 -3.39 -13.33 4.31
N VAL A 28 -3.70 -12.24 3.60
CA VAL A 28 -2.67 -11.43 2.92
C VAL A 28 -1.76 -10.75 3.94
N TRP A 29 -2.29 -10.32 5.09
CA TRP A 29 -1.50 -9.72 6.16
C TRP A 29 -0.49 -10.71 6.74
N VAL A 30 -0.87 -11.97 6.99
CA VAL A 30 0.05 -13.00 7.47
C VAL A 30 1.18 -13.24 6.46
N ILE A 31 0.87 -13.34 5.16
CA ILE A 31 1.89 -13.49 4.11
C ILE A 31 2.86 -12.30 4.11
N GLN A 32 2.34 -11.06 4.21
CA GLN A 32 3.19 -9.87 4.26
C GLN A 32 3.98 -9.77 5.57
N ALA A 33 3.41 -10.22 6.70
CA ALA A 33 4.11 -10.24 7.96
C ALA A 33 5.38 -11.12 7.91
N VAL A 34 5.31 -12.27 7.23
CA VAL A 34 6.49 -13.11 7.00
C VAL A 34 7.56 -12.37 6.21
N ASN A 35 7.19 -11.66 5.14
CA ASN A 35 8.14 -10.87 4.35
C ASN A 35 8.77 -9.69 5.14
N PHE A 36 8.10 -9.23 6.19
CA PHE A 36 8.63 -8.17 7.06
C PHE A 36 9.54 -8.69 8.18
N LEU A 37 9.69 -10.02 8.33
CA LEU A 37 10.66 -10.60 9.27
C LEU A 37 12.09 -10.17 8.96
N ASP A 38 12.39 -9.79 7.72
CA ASP A 38 13.69 -9.26 7.33
C ASP A 38 14.08 -8.01 8.13
N TYR A 39 13.10 -7.18 8.54
CA TYR A 39 13.35 -6.04 9.44
C TYR A 39 13.87 -6.44 10.82
N VAL A 40 13.57 -7.65 11.28
CA VAL A 40 14.11 -8.18 12.54
C VAL A 40 15.42 -8.90 12.30
N SER A 41 15.50 -9.73 11.24
CA SER A 41 16.64 -10.62 11.00
C SER A 41 17.81 -9.92 10.32
N GLU A 42 17.55 -8.94 9.44
CA GLU A 42 18.58 -8.24 8.67
C GLU A 42 18.83 -6.82 9.18
N ASP A 43 17.76 -6.06 9.45
CA ASP A 43 17.86 -4.67 9.91
C ASP A 43 17.96 -4.56 11.44
N GLY A 44 17.76 -5.67 12.19
CA GLY A 44 17.96 -5.75 13.63
C GLY A 44 16.95 -4.99 14.48
N HIS A 45 15.78 -4.69 13.94
CA HIS A 45 14.71 -4.05 14.71
C HIS A 45 14.13 -5.02 15.75
N GLY A 46 13.79 -4.52 16.94
CA GLY A 46 13.16 -5.31 17.98
C GLY A 46 11.77 -5.83 17.59
N PHE A 47 11.36 -6.98 18.15
CA PHE A 47 10.08 -7.61 17.86
C PHE A 47 8.86 -6.70 18.05
N LYS A 48 8.89 -5.78 19.02
CA LYS A 48 7.84 -4.78 19.24
C LYS A 48 7.67 -3.85 18.03
N VAL A 49 8.76 -3.42 17.42
CA VAL A 49 8.75 -2.57 16.22
C VAL A 49 8.15 -3.32 15.03
N TYR A 50 8.60 -4.55 14.83
CA TYR A 50 8.07 -5.45 13.82
C TYR A 50 6.55 -5.63 13.94
N PHE A 51 6.07 -6.00 15.14
CA PHE A 51 4.64 -6.23 15.35
C PHE A 51 3.82 -4.96 15.16
N SER A 52 4.29 -3.82 15.67
CA SER A 52 3.61 -2.52 15.46
C SER A 52 3.57 -2.13 13.98
N TYR A 53 4.66 -2.33 13.26
CA TYR A 53 4.72 -2.04 11.82
C TYR A 53 3.79 -2.93 11.00
N THR A 54 3.79 -4.23 11.26
CA THR A 54 2.92 -5.16 10.54
C THR A 54 1.45 -4.92 10.82
N LEU A 55 1.08 -4.66 12.08
CA LEU A 55 -0.31 -4.37 12.47
C LEU A 55 -0.81 -3.06 11.82
N LEU A 56 0.00 -2.01 11.82
CA LEU A 56 -0.34 -0.73 11.20
C LEU A 56 -0.37 -0.80 9.65
N SER A 57 0.16 -1.87 9.06
CA SER A 57 0.04 -2.12 7.62
C SER A 57 -1.30 -2.75 7.22
N PHE A 58 -2.09 -3.24 8.18
CA PHE A 58 -3.40 -3.88 7.95
C PHE A 58 -4.41 -2.99 7.18
N PRO A 59 -4.62 -1.69 7.52
CA PRO A 59 -5.55 -0.83 6.79
C PRO A 59 -5.21 -0.65 5.32
N LYS A 60 -3.91 -0.66 4.96
CA LYS A 60 -3.45 -0.59 3.58
C LYS A 60 -3.87 -1.84 2.78
N ILE A 61 -3.72 -3.02 3.38
CA ILE A 61 -4.11 -4.29 2.74
C ILE A 61 -5.61 -4.32 2.54
N PHE A 62 -6.38 -4.00 3.59
CA PHE A 62 -7.84 -3.93 3.54
C PHE A 62 -8.33 -2.97 2.44
N SER A 63 -7.75 -1.78 2.36
CA SER A 63 -8.10 -0.78 1.35
C SER A 63 -7.84 -1.26 -0.09
N LYS A 64 -6.76 -2.02 -0.32
CA LYS A 64 -6.44 -2.59 -1.64
C LYS A 64 -7.42 -3.69 -2.05
N LEU A 65 -7.86 -4.49 -1.10
CA LEU A 65 -8.77 -5.61 -1.38
C LEU A 65 -10.24 -5.20 -1.43
N PHE A 66 -10.56 -3.98 -1.01
CA PHE A 66 -11.92 -3.49 -0.82
C PHE A 66 -12.80 -3.63 -2.06
N LEU A 67 -12.29 -3.22 -3.22
CA LEU A 67 -13.04 -3.22 -4.48
C LEU A 67 -13.45 -4.63 -4.90
N ILE A 68 -12.49 -5.56 -4.88
CA ILE A 68 -12.73 -6.96 -5.28
C ILE A 68 -13.62 -7.69 -4.28
N THR A 69 -13.43 -7.46 -2.98
CA THR A 69 -14.24 -8.12 -1.95
C THR A 69 -15.68 -7.61 -1.95
N PHE A 70 -15.89 -6.33 -2.24
CA PHE A 70 -17.24 -5.77 -2.43
C PHE A 70 -17.94 -6.38 -3.63
N PHE A 71 -17.25 -6.50 -4.77
CA PHE A 71 -17.80 -7.13 -5.98
C PHE A 71 -18.22 -8.58 -5.73
N ILE A 72 -17.34 -9.37 -5.13
CA ILE A 72 -17.64 -10.78 -4.80
C ILE A 72 -18.83 -10.85 -3.85
N SER A 73 -18.93 -9.93 -2.87
CA SER A 73 -20.05 -9.91 -1.92
C SER A 73 -21.39 -9.63 -2.59
N VAL A 74 -21.42 -8.68 -3.51
CA VAL A 74 -22.66 -8.38 -4.27
C VAL A 74 -23.07 -9.57 -5.12
N ILE A 75 -22.15 -10.15 -5.89
CA ILE A 75 -22.43 -11.31 -6.74
C ILE A 75 -22.91 -12.50 -5.90
N TYR A 76 -22.18 -12.83 -4.85
CA TYR A 76 -22.51 -13.97 -4.00
C TYR A 76 -23.92 -13.87 -3.41
N ILE A 77 -24.25 -12.71 -2.86
CA ILE A 77 -25.59 -12.51 -2.25
C ILE A 77 -26.69 -12.55 -3.31
N ILE A 78 -26.49 -11.96 -4.49
CA ILE A 78 -27.49 -12.04 -5.58
C ILE A 78 -27.68 -13.50 -6.01
N ILE A 79 -26.61 -14.26 -6.20
CA ILE A 79 -26.69 -15.69 -6.57
C ILE A 79 -27.41 -16.48 -5.48
N ARG A 80 -27.04 -16.31 -4.20
CA ARG A 80 -27.69 -16.96 -3.08
C ARG A 80 -29.18 -16.67 -3.00
N TYR A 81 -29.56 -15.42 -3.21
CA TYR A 81 -30.97 -15.00 -3.21
C TYR A 81 -31.75 -15.62 -4.38
N GLU A 82 -31.11 -15.78 -5.56
CA GLU A 82 -31.74 -16.49 -6.72
C GLU A 82 -31.88 -17.98 -6.44
N GLU A 83 -30.84 -18.63 -5.93
CA GLU A 83 -30.84 -20.07 -5.61
C GLU A 83 -31.87 -20.43 -4.54
N ASN A 84 -32.06 -19.57 -3.54
CA ASN A 84 -33.04 -19.74 -2.49
C ASN A 84 -34.46 -19.25 -2.84
N ASN A 85 -34.69 -18.78 -4.06
CA ASN A 85 -35.96 -18.16 -4.50
C ASN A 85 -36.32 -16.87 -3.73
N GLU A 86 -35.39 -16.25 -3.03
CA GLU A 86 -35.63 -15.01 -2.30
C GLU A 86 -35.82 -13.81 -3.22
N LEU A 87 -35.23 -13.82 -4.44
CA LEU A 87 -35.43 -12.75 -5.42
C LEU A 87 -36.86 -12.65 -5.91
N ILE A 88 -37.57 -13.74 -5.98
CA ILE A 88 -38.99 -13.78 -6.39
C ILE A 88 -39.85 -12.91 -5.47
N LEU A 89 -39.52 -12.85 -4.17
CA LEU A 89 -40.23 -12.00 -3.20
C LEU A 89 -40.21 -10.53 -3.59
N PHE A 90 -39.10 -10.05 -4.18
CA PHE A 90 -39.00 -8.66 -4.63
C PHE A 90 -39.99 -8.41 -5.80
N TRP A 91 -40.08 -9.34 -6.72
CA TRP A 91 -40.95 -9.21 -7.88
C TRP A 91 -42.44 -9.30 -7.53
N VAL A 92 -42.82 -10.24 -6.65
CA VAL A 92 -44.19 -10.39 -6.14
C VAL A 92 -44.64 -9.14 -5.38
N LEU A 93 -43.74 -8.44 -4.67
CA LEU A 93 -44.06 -7.19 -3.99
C LEU A 93 -44.09 -5.96 -4.93
N GLY A 94 -44.01 -6.18 -6.25
CA GLY A 94 -44.07 -5.11 -7.24
C GLY A 94 -42.81 -4.21 -7.22
N ILE A 95 -41.63 -4.76 -6.92
CA ILE A 95 -40.35 -4.09 -7.05
C ILE A 95 -39.81 -4.43 -8.45
N SER A 96 -39.65 -3.42 -9.30
CA SER A 96 -39.06 -3.66 -10.64
C SER A 96 -37.55 -3.95 -10.54
N LYS A 97 -37.01 -4.70 -11.52
CA LYS A 97 -35.58 -4.98 -11.64
C LYS A 97 -34.73 -3.67 -11.64
N VAL A 98 -35.24 -2.61 -12.26
CA VAL A 98 -34.62 -1.27 -12.25
C VAL A 98 -34.55 -0.68 -10.84
N GLN A 99 -35.65 -0.78 -10.09
CA GLN A 99 -35.70 -0.26 -8.71
C GLN A 99 -34.76 -1.04 -7.78
N PHE A 100 -34.66 -2.36 -7.96
CA PHE A 100 -33.72 -3.22 -7.27
C PHE A 100 -32.28 -2.77 -7.53
N THR A 101 -31.87 -2.66 -8.81
CA THR A 101 -30.53 -2.20 -9.22
C THR A 101 -30.21 -0.81 -8.68
N LYS A 102 -31.14 0.17 -8.78
CA LYS A 102 -30.93 1.50 -8.20
C LYS A 102 -30.64 1.46 -6.70
N ASN A 103 -31.26 0.56 -5.94
CA ASN A 103 -30.99 0.47 -4.50
C ASN A 103 -29.62 -0.18 -4.20
N ILE A 104 -29.18 -1.17 -4.99
CA ILE A 104 -27.81 -1.71 -4.85
C ILE A 104 -26.77 -0.67 -5.22
N VAL A 105 -26.99 0.13 -6.27
CA VAL A 105 -26.10 1.24 -6.62
C VAL A 105 -26.05 2.31 -5.52
N LYS A 106 -27.16 2.63 -4.86
CA LYS A 106 -27.15 3.50 -3.68
C LYS A 106 -26.30 2.93 -2.54
N LEU A 107 -26.39 1.63 -2.30
CA LEU A 107 -25.51 0.96 -1.33
C LEU A 107 -24.04 1.07 -1.75
N SER A 108 -23.71 0.88 -3.02
CA SER A 108 -22.33 1.00 -3.50
C SER A 108 -21.77 2.41 -3.34
N ILE A 109 -22.61 3.47 -3.44
CA ILE A 109 -22.19 4.84 -3.14
C ILE A 109 -21.82 5.01 -1.66
N PHE A 110 -22.56 4.36 -0.75
CA PHE A 110 -22.19 4.35 0.65
C PHE A 110 -20.81 3.68 0.88
N PHE A 111 -20.56 2.52 0.25
CA PHE A 111 -19.25 1.87 0.29
C PHE A 111 -18.14 2.68 -0.37
N LEU A 112 -18.45 3.42 -1.44
CA LEU A 112 -17.53 4.36 -2.09
C LEU A 112 -17.04 5.43 -1.09
N ILE A 113 -17.94 6.05 -0.32
CA ILE A 113 -17.57 7.04 0.69
C ILE A 113 -16.65 6.42 1.74
N ILE A 114 -17.00 5.23 2.22
CA ILE A 114 -16.15 4.50 3.19
C ILE A 114 -14.76 4.24 2.59
N GLN A 115 -14.68 3.77 1.35
CA GLN A 115 -13.40 3.49 0.72
C GLN A 115 -12.56 4.76 0.54
N ILE A 116 -13.15 5.89 0.15
CA ILE A 116 -12.44 7.17 0.07
C ILE A 116 -11.89 7.57 1.44
N LEU A 117 -12.67 7.43 2.52
CA LEU A 117 -12.19 7.70 3.87
C LEU A 117 -10.98 6.81 4.24
N PHE A 118 -11.02 5.53 3.88
CA PHE A 118 -9.89 4.63 4.10
C PHE A 118 -8.66 5.03 3.30
N THR A 119 -8.79 5.32 2.00
CA THR A 119 -7.66 5.60 1.11
C THR A 119 -7.04 6.98 1.36
N VAL A 120 -7.86 8.00 1.67
CA VAL A 120 -7.42 9.39 1.83
C VAL A 120 -6.88 9.68 3.23
N PHE A 121 -7.49 9.10 4.28
CA PHE A 121 -7.16 9.41 5.68
C PHE A 121 -6.52 8.24 6.42
N ILE A 122 -7.19 7.08 6.51
CA ILE A 122 -6.77 5.99 7.40
C ILE A 122 -5.45 5.37 6.91
N THR A 123 -5.37 5.03 5.64
CA THR A 123 -4.19 4.36 5.07
C THR A 123 -2.91 5.20 5.18
N PRO A 124 -2.87 6.49 4.78
CA PRO A 124 -1.65 7.29 4.89
C PRO A 124 -1.21 7.52 6.34
N THR A 125 -2.16 7.80 7.25
CA THR A 125 -1.85 8.02 8.68
C THR A 125 -1.31 6.77 9.33
N SER A 126 -1.92 5.61 9.06
CA SER A 126 -1.46 4.32 9.56
C SER A 126 -0.06 3.96 9.04
N GLN A 127 0.20 4.19 7.74
CA GLN A 127 1.51 3.93 7.13
C GLN A 127 2.60 4.87 7.67
N ASN A 128 2.29 6.15 7.88
CA ASN A 128 3.23 7.09 8.50
C ASN A 128 3.55 6.69 9.94
N ALA A 129 2.53 6.28 10.72
CA ALA A 129 2.72 5.77 12.07
C ALA A 129 3.56 4.48 12.07
N ALA A 130 3.28 3.52 11.15
CA ALA A 130 4.07 2.31 11.01
C ALA A 130 5.55 2.61 10.80
N ARG A 131 5.85 3.52 9.87
CA ARG A 131 7.24 3.90 9.60
C ARG A 131 7.88 4.70 10.74
N SER A 132 7.11 5.44 11.54
CA SER A 132 7.66 6.14 12.70
C SER A 132 8.26 5.17 13.73
N TYR A 133 7.65 3.99 13.91
CA TYR A 133 8.21 2.93 14.77
C TYR A 133 9.58 2.45 14.26
N ILE A 134 9.75 2.28 12.95
CA ILE A 134 11.05 1.91 12.38
C ILE A 134 12.07 3.03 12.60
N ARG A 135 11.69 4.30 12.36
CA ARG A 135 12.59 5.46 12.55
C ARG A 135 13.02 5.68 14.00
N SER A 136 12.11 5.46 14.95
CA SER A 136 12.40 5.65 16.36
C SER A 136 13.21 4.52 16.99
N SER A 137 13.33 3.38 16.31
CA SER A 137 14.02 2.19 16.84
C SER A 137 15.52 2.17 16.57
N ASN A 138 16.10 3.30 16.12
CA ASN A 138 17.54 3.39 15.76
C ASN A 138 18.52 3.07 16.89
N ILE A 139 18.06 2.92 18.13
CA ILE A 139 18.92 2.82 19.30
C ILE A 139 19.58 1.43 19.42
N ASP A 140 18.95 0.38 18.92
CA ASP A 140 19.44 -1.00 19.08
C ASP A 140 19.95 -1.65 17.78
N LEU A 141 20.08 -0.87 16.70
CA LEU A 141 20.38 -1.43 15.36
C LEU A 141 21.78 -2.03 15.24
N PHE A 142 22.79 -1.38 15.80
CA PHE A 142 24.18 -1.77 15.56
C PHE A 142 24.57 -3.13 16.15
N PRO A 143 24.14 -3.51 17.38
CA PRO A 143 24.48 -4.83 17.92
C PRO A 143 23.92 -6.00 17.11
N SER A 144 22.80 -5.81 16.45
CA SER A 144 22.11 -6.84 15.68
C SER A 144 22.52 -6.88 14.20
N LEU A 145 22.98 -5.75 13.65
CA LEU A 145 23.52 -5.68 12.29
C LEU A 145 24.90 -6.31 12.19
N ILE A 146 25.68 -6.31 13.28
CA ILE A 146 27.04 -6.84 13.32
C ILE A 146 27.03 -8.37 13.13
N LYS A 147 27.46 -8.83 11.95
CA LYS A 147 27.58 -10.24 11.59
C LYS A 147 29.00 -10.55 11.13
N GLU A 148 29.51 -11.75 11.52
CA GLU A 148 30.83 -12.22 11.07
C GLU A 148 30.85 -12.44 9.55
N LYS A 149 31.96 -12.08 8.92
CA LYS A 149 32.27 -12.36 7.51
C LYS A 149 31.24 -11.84 6.51
N LYS A 150 30.52 -10.78 6.86
CA LYS A 150 29.58 -10.12 5.96
C LYS A 150 29.87 -8.63 5.88
N PHE A 151 29.75 -8.07 4.67
CA PHE A 151 29.70 -6.62 4.49
C PHE A 151 28.32 -6.11 4.90
N ILE A 152 28.30 -5.11 5.78
CA ILE A 152 27.11 -4.44 6.27
C ILE A 152 27.06 -3.08 5.58
N ASP A 153 26.17 -2.93 4.59
CA ASP A 153 25.94 -1.70 3.83
C ASP A 153 24.49 -1.17 3.98
N THR A 154 23.74 -1.75 4.92
CA THR A 154 22.36 -1.34 5.24
C THR A 154 22.28 0.07 5.78
N VAL A 155 23.38 0.57 6.33
CA VAL A 155 23.52 1.93 6.83
C VAL A 155 23.94 2.87 5.69
N SER A 156 23.29 4.05 5.60
CA SER A 156 23.59 5.00 4.55
C SER A 156 25.00 5.58 4.71
N LYS A 157 25.80 5.50 3.65
CA LYS A 157 27.18 6.02 3.60
C LYS A 157 28.17 5.36 4.57
N LEU A 158 27.83 4.18 5.09
CA LEU A 158 28.70 3.41 5.98
C LEU A 158 28.74 1.95 5.54
N THR A 159 29.94 1.42 5.35
CA THR A 159 30.16 -0.02 5.11
C THR A 159 31.05 -0.54 6.22
N ILE A 160 30.61 -1.61 6.90
CA ILE A 160 31.35 -2.26 7.95
C ILE A 160 31.57 -3.72 7.56
N TYR A 161 32.79 -4.23 7.80
CA TYR A 161 33.11 -5.64 7.70
C TYR A 161 33.86 -6.08 8.96
N ILE A 162 33.51 -7.26 9.50
CA ILE A 162 34.12 -7.84 10.68
C ILE A 162 34.44 -9.30 10.37
N ASP A 163 35.68 -9.70 10.56
CA ASP A 163 36.11 -11.06 10.26
C ASP A 163 35.67 -12.06 11.33
N GLN A 164 35.87 -11.73 12.62
CA GLN A 164 35.55 -12.60 13.75
C GLN A 164 34.94 -11.84 14.92
N ILE A 165 33.97 -12.48 15.61
CA ILE A 165 33.34 -11.94 16.82
C ILE A 165 33.51 -12.94 17.97
N GLU A 166 34.24 -12.54 19.00
CA GLU A 166 34.41 -13.32 20.20
C GLU A 166 33.21 -13.14 21.14
N LYS A 167 32.24 -14.06 21.06
CA LYS A 167 30.92 -13.92 21.71
C LYS A 167 30.99 -13.73 23.22
N ASN A 168 31.98 -14.38 23.89
CA ASN A 168 32.13 -14.30 25.34
C ASN A 168 32.59 -12.92 25.84
N LYS A 169 33.31 -12.17 25.04
CA LYS A 169 33.89 -10.86 25.42
C LYS A 169 33.34 -9.67 24.62
N LYS A 170 32.43 -9.92 23.65
CA LYS A 170 31.94 -8.90 22.70
C LYS A 170 33.06 -8.16 21.97
N ILE A 171 34.22 -8.82 21.76
CA ILE A 171 35.37 -8.27 21.05
C ILE A 171 35.27 -8.67 19.58
N MET A 172 35.38 -7.72 18.71
CA MET A 172 35.42 -7.90 17.25
C MET A 172 36.88 -7.85 16.80
N LYS A 173 37.27 -8.71 15.86
CA LYS A 173 38.63 -8.77 15.30
C LYS A 173 38.64 -8.48 13.81
N ASN A 174 39.70 -7.84 13.34
CA ASN A 174 39.91 -7.46 11.93
C ASN A 174 38.73 -6.68 11.36
N ILE A 175 38.57 -5.47 11.84
CA ILE A 175 37.43 -4.58 11.50
C ILE A 175 37.86 -3.68 10.34
N PHE A 176 37.00 -3.58 9.33
CA PHE A 176 37.09 -2.62 8.25
C PHE A 176 35.85 -1.75 8.26
N ILE A 177 36.02 -0.43 8.25
CA ILE A 177 34.94 0.55 8.19
C ILE A 177 35.25 1.51 7.03
N LYS A 178 34.27 1.74 6.16
CA LYS A 178 34.33 2.79 5.13
C LYS A 178 33.21 3.78 5.40
N ASP A 179 33.58 5.03 5.64
CA ASP A 179 32.67 6.16 5.87
C ASP A 179 32.74 7.14 4.69
N GLU A 180 31.58 7.35 4.03
CA GLU A 180 31.40 8.25 2.89
C GLU A 180 30.58 9.51 3.27
N THR A 181 30.52 9.87 4.54
CA THR A 181 29.70 11.03 4.99
C THR A 181 30.27 12.37 4.57
N SER A 182 31.57 12.46 4.30
CA SER A 182 32.31 13.71 4.03
C SER A 182 32.00 14.34 2.66
N GLY A 183 31.18 13.69 1.81
CA GLY A 183 30.75 14.26 0.50
C GLY A 183 31.22 13.47 -0.71
N ALA A 184 30.85 13.95 -1.92
CA ALA A 184 31.14 13.26 -3.18
C ALA A 184 32.66 13.24 -3.42
N GLY A 185 33.23 12.02 -3.45
CA GLY A 185 34.67 11.81 -3.69
C GLY A 185 35.51 11.66 -2.43
N ASN A 186 35.06 12.13 -1.29
CA ASN A 186 35.80 12.05 -0.03
C ASN A 186 35.30 10.88 0.81
N PHE A 187 36.20 10.03 1.28
CA PHE A 187 35.87 8.92 2.14
C PHE A 187 36.97 8.65 3.17
N GLN A 188 36.57 8.07 4.28
CA GLN A 188 37.46 7.61 5.32
C GLN A 188 37.42 6.08 5.42
N ILE A 189 38.57 5.43 5.39
CA ILE A 189 38.70 4.01 5.65
C ILE A 189 39.41 3.82 6.99
N ILE A 190 38.82 3.00 7.86
CA ILE A 190 39.40 2.66 9.15
C ILE A 190 39.61 1.15 9.20
N ILE A 191 40.81 0.73 9.48
CA ILE A 191 41.17 -0.67 9.66
C ILE A 191 41.68 -0.84 11.09
N ALA A 192 41.08 -1.75 11.87
CA ALA A 192 41.49 -1.97 13.25
C ALA A 192 41.60 -3.48 13.54
N LYS A 193 42.58 -3.84 14.39
CA LYS A 193 42.79 -5.23 14.82
C LYS A 193 41.68 -5.69 15.74
N GLU A 194 41.25 -4.83 16.67
CA GLU A 194 40.23 -5.12 17.66
C GLU A 194 39.24 -3.97 17.80
N GLY A 195 38.01 -4.29 18.19
CA GLY A 195 36.98 -3.31 18.52
C GLY A 195 35.98 -3.84 19.53
N ILE A 196 35.45 -2.91 20.33
CA ILE A 196 34.44 -3.20 21.34
C ILE A 196 33.28 -2.24 21.14
N LEU A 197 32.07 -2.75 21.06
CA LEU A 197 30.87 -1.95 21.03
C LEU A 197 30.51 -1.53 22.45
N SER A 198 30.46 -0.21 22.69
CA SER A 198 30.05 0.39 23.94
C SER A 198 28.82 1.26 23.75
N ASN A 199 27.93 1.26 24.72
CA ASN A 199 26.75 2.11 24.76
C ASN A 199 26.91 3.07 25.97
N PHE A 200 27.00 4.35 25.68
CA PHE A 200 27.11 5.40 26.70
C PHE A 200 26.07 6.49 26.40
N GLU A 201 25.25 6.83 27.40
CA GLU A 201 24.18 7.87 27.29
C GLU A 201 23.25 7.67 26.07
N ASN A 202 22.78 6.45 25.80
CA ASN A 202 21.98 6.11 24.63
C ASN A 202 22.66 6.35 23.27
N LYS A 203 23.99 6.45 23.23
CA LYS A 203 24.78 6.53 22.01
C LYS A 203 25.65 5.28 21.87
N ASN A 204 25.68 4.73 20.67
CA ASN A 204 26.52 3.58 20.35
C ASN A 204 27.87 4.07 19.82
N PHE A 205 28.94 3.66 20.48
CA PHE A 205 30.32 3.89 20.10
C PHE A 205 31.00 2.57 19.78
N LEU A 206 31.82 2.57 18.75
CA LEU A 206 32.72 1.47 18.45
C LEU A 206 34.15 1.91 18.82
N THR A 207 34.62 1.42 19.94
CA THR A 207 36.00 1.68 20.40
C THR A 207 36.95 0.74 19.68
N LEU A 208 37.73 1.26 18.76
CA LEU A 208 38.67 0.55 17.92
C LEU A 208 40.06 0.61 18.53
N LYS A 209 40.82 -0.49 18.47
CA LYS A 209 42.17 -0.61 18.99
C LYS A 209 43.16 -1.06 17.92
N ASN A 210 44.36 -0.48 17.98
CA ASN A 210 45.50 -0.82 17.14
C ASN A 210 45.15 -0.81 15.63
N GLY A 211 44.94 0.35 15.08
CA GLY A 211 44.48 0.50 13.70
C GLY A 211 45.12 1.65 12.94
N GLU A 212 44.64 1.83 11.72
CA GLU A 212 45.09 2.85 10.81
C GLU A 212 43.86 3.49 10.13
N ILE A 213 43.86 4.81 9.98
CA ILE A 213 42.84 5.61 9.32
C ILE A 213 43.42 6.15 8.02
N PHE A 214 42.71 5.93 6.91
CA PHE A 214 43.03 6.46 5.59
C PHE A 214 41.93 7.49 5.23
N ASN A 215 42.32 8.75 5.08
CA ASN A 215 41.45 9.81 4.61
C ASN A 215 41.78 10.12 3.15
N SER A 216 40.77 10.05 2.28
CA SER A 216 40.91 10.47 0.91
C SER A 216 40.18 11.78 0.69
N ASP A 217 40.91 12.83 0.35
CA ASP A 217 40.43 14.17 0.00
C ASP A 217 40.98 14.54 -1.37
N ASP A 218 40.11 14.79 -2.37
CA ASP A 218 40.41 15.33 -3.71
C ASP A 218 41.81 14.93 -4.26
N ASN A 219 42.07 13.62 -4.42
CA ASN A 219 43.33 13.04 -4.92
C ASN A 219 44.51 12.99 -3.95
N LYS A 220 44.33 13.31 -2.67
CA LYS A 220 45.35 13.09 -1.64
C LYS A 220 44.88 12.09 -0.61
N THR A 221 45.71 11.10 -0.33
CA THR A 221 45.44 10.12 0.73
C THR A 221 46.44 10.34 1.87
N ASN A 222 45.90 10.61 3.06
CA ASN A 222 46.65 10.72 4.31
C ASN A 222 46.36 9.50 5.16
N SER A 223 47.38 8.92 5.80
CA SER A 223 47.21 7.81 6.75
C SER A 223 47.69 8.17 8.12
N PHE A 224 46.95 7.74 9.15
CA PHE A 224 47.28 7.96 10.56
C PHE A 224 47.12 6.66 11.34
N LYS A 225 48.14 6.28 12.13
CA LYS A 225 48.04 5.13 13.04
C LYS A 225 47.50 5.58 14.39
N PHE A 226 46.65 4.76 15.02
CA PHE A 226 46.10 5.02 16.34
C PHE A 226 46.19 3.78 17.22
N GLU A 227 46.34 3.99 18.52
CA GLU A 227 46.20 2.91 19.51
C GLU A 227 44.76 2.71 19.95
N ASN A 228 43.99 3.81 20.17
CA ASN A 228 42.60 3.81 20.50
C ASN A 228 41.87 4.89 19.67
N PHE A 229 40.73 4.55 19.12
CA PHE A 229 39.87 5.47 18.37
C PHE A 229 38.40 5.16 18.64
N GLU A 230 37.63 6.17 18.97
CA GLU A 230 36.19 6.04 19.21
C GLU A 230 35.41 6.47 17.98
N PHE A 231 34.74 5.49 17.32
CA PHE A 231 33.90 5.75 16.17
C PHE A 231 32.43 5.85 16.60
N ASN A 232 31.83 7.01 16.40
CA ASN A 232 30.43 7.26 16.79
C ASN A 232 29.46 6.71 15.76
N LEU A 233 28.74 5.65 16.10
CA LEU A 233 27.74 5.00 15.26
C LEU A 233 26.36 5.68 15.31
N SER A 234 26.10 6.53 16.31
CA SER A 234 24.77 7.13 16.54
C SER A 234 24.34 8.13 15.46
N ASN A 235 25.30 8.65 14.69
CA ASN A 235 25.03 9.60 13.61
C ASN A 235 24.55 8.92 12.31
N PHE A 236 24.65 7.62 12.25
CA PHE A 236 24.31 6.85 11.06
C PHE A 236 22.89 6.31 11.12
N VAL A 237 22.16 6.45 10.01
CA VAL A 237 20.76 6.04 9.86
C VAL A 237 20.66 5.04 8.73
N THR A 238 19.81 4.02 8.88
CA THR A 238 19.62 3.03 7.82
C THR A 238 19.07 3.67 6.53
N LYS A 239 19.46 3.16 5.39
CA LYS A 239 19.01 3.63 4.05
C LYS A 239 17.48 3.66 3.91
N THR A 240 16.79 2.76 4.61
CA THR A 240 15.33 2.58 4.53
C THR A 240 14.51 3.67 5.25
N THR A 241 15.14 4.47 6.12
CA THR A 241 14.42 5.40 7.02
C THR A 241 14.52 6.88 6.65
N LEU A 242 15.41 7.26 5.73
CA LEU A 242 15.77 8.67 5.49
C LEU A 242 14.64 9.50 4.85
N LYS A 243 13.86 8.95 3.94
CA LYS A 243 12.79 9.69 3.26
C LYS A 243 11.45 8.98 3.38
N PRO A 244 10.34 9.70 3.69
CA PRO A 244 9.01 9.11 3.67
C PRO A 244 8.65 8.70 2.24
N LYS A 245 8.04 7.52 2.08
CA LYS A 245 7.49 7.10 0.79
C LYS A 245 6.25 7.92 0.48
N ILE A 246 5.97 8.16 -0.79
CA ILE A 246 4.80 8.93 -1.26
C ILE A 246 3.50 8.37 -0.67
N GLN A 247 3.38 7.05 -0.51
CA GLN A 247 2.21 6.38 0.08
C GLN A 247 1.95 6.72 1.56
N GLU A 248 2.97 7.18 2.29
CA GLU A 248 2.91 7.54 3.71
C GLU A 248 2.56 9.02 3.92
N THR A 249 2.65 9.80 2.84
CA THR A 249 2.40 11.24 2.88
C THR A 249 0.91 11.52 2.90
N SER A 250 0.50 12.50 3.71
CA SER A 250 -0.91 12.90 3.79
C SER A 250 -1.43 13.39 2.44
N SER A 251 -2.69 13.10 2.14
CA SER A 251 -3.30 13.48 0.85
C SER A 251 -3.31 15.00 0.63
N ARG A 252 -3.38 15.80 1.70
CA ARG A 252 -3.30 17.27 1.61
C ARG A 252 -1.95 17.73 1.04
N ILE A 253 -0.85 17.20 1.56
CA ILE A 253 0.50 17.54 1.09
C ILE A 253 0.69 17.09 -0.36
N LEU A 254 0.19 15.90 -0.72
CA LEU A 254 0.28 15.40 -2.10
C LEU A 254 -0.51 16.27 -3.08
N ILE A 255 -1.72 16.72 -2.71
CA ILE A 255 -2.53 17.61 -3.55
C ILE A 255 -1.85 18.99 -3.72
N GLN A 256 -1.34 19.57 -2.63
CA GLN A 256 -0.61 20.82 -2.69
C GLN A 256 0.64 20.72 -3.57
N CYS A 257 1.41 19.65 -3.38
CA CYS A 257 2.58 19.37 -4.21
C CYS A 257 2.21 19.20 -5.69
N PHE A 258 1.17 18.44 -5.98
CA PHE A 258 0.69 18.22 -7.35
C PHE A 258 0.24 19.51 -8.03
N LEU A 259 -0.54 20.34 -7.34
CA LEU A 259 -1.01 21.62 -7.87
C LEU A 259 0.16 22.59 -8.10
N ASN A 260 1.08 22.72 -7.15
CA ASN A 260 2.20 23.64 -7.27
C ASN A 260 3.17 23.23 -8.37
N LEU A 261 3.53 21.95 -8.48
CA LEU A 261 4.37 21.45 -9.55
C LEU A 261 3.73 21.54 -10.94
N SER A 262 2.42 21.59 -11.01
CA SER A 262 1.71 21.77 -12.29
C SER A 262 1.69 23.22 -12.77
N TYR A 263 1.85 24.18 -11.85
CA TYR A 263 1.96 25.61 -12.18
C TYR A 263 3.39 26.10 -12.31
N ASP A 264 4.32 25.55 -11.51
CA ASP A 264 5.72 25.99 -11.45
C ASP A 264 6.62 24.76 -11.28
N GLN A 265 7.39 24.41 -12.34
CA GLN A 265 8.21 23.20 -12.38
C GLN A 265 9.40 23.23 -11.42
N ASP A 266 9.82 24.41 -10.95
CA ASP A 266 10.97 24.60 -10.06
C ASP A 266 10.60 24.68 -8.57
N PHE A 267 9.32 24.46 -8.25
CA PHE A 267 8.83 24.61 -6.91
C PHE A 267 9.30 23.50 -5.98
N LYS A 268 10.10 23.84 -4.97
CA LYS A 268 10.59 22.91 -3.94
C LYS A 268 9.95 23.22 -2.60
N ILE A 269 9.02 22.38 -2.15
CA ILE A 269 8.51 22.42 -0.77
C ILE A 269 9.25 21.37 0.06
N ASN A 270 9.85 21.82 1.14
CA ASN A 270 10.43 20.96 2.17
C ASN A 270 9.49 20.95 3.39
N GLN A 271 8.34 20.31 3.27
CA GLN A 271 7.41 20.15 4.39
C GLN A 271 7.55 18.75 4.99
N ASN A 272 7.78 18.66 6.29
CA ASN A 272 7.83 17.42 7.07
C ASN A 272 8.78 16.35 6.48
N LYS A 273 9.97 16.75 5.99
CA LYS A 273 10.96 15.85 5.36
C LYS A 273 10.53 15.25 4.00
N PHE A 274 9.37 15.62 3.46
CA PHE A 274 8.96 15.25 2.10
C PHE A 274 9.43 16.33 1.12
N ILE A 275 10.26 15.94 0.16
CA ILE A 275 10.77 16.84 -0.87
C ILE A 275 9.88 16.69 -2.11
N CYS A 276 9.24 17.78 -2.48
CA CYS A 276 8.40 17.87 -3.66
C CYS A 276 9.31 18.26 -4.84
N GLU A 277 9.61 17.32 -5.73
CA GLU A 277 10.42 17.52 -6.93
C GLU A 277 9.63 17.15 -8.18
N SER A 278 9.96 17.78 -9.31
CA SER A 278 9.36 17.46 -10.62
C SER A 278 9.53 15.99 -11.01
N SER A 279 10.63 15.36 -10.63
CA SER A 279 10.88 13.93 -10.80
C SER A 279 9.86 13.02 -10.10
N SER A 280 9.21 13.51 -9.04
CA SER A 280 8.23 12.77 -8.26
C SER A 280 6.78 12.94 -8.73
N LEU A 281 6.52 13.85 -9.69
CA LEU A 281 5.16 14.22 -10.13
C LEU A 281 4.38 13.00 -10.65
N LYS A 282 5.03 12.14 -11.42
CA LYS A 282 4.45 10.88 -11.91
C LYS A 282 3.94 10.00 -10.78
N ASN A 283 4.76 9.78 -9.77
CA ASN A 283 4.45 8.90 -8.64
C ASN A 283 3.39 9.53 -7.71
N ILE A 284 3.38 10.88 -7.60
CA ILE A 284 2.37 11.61 -6.83
C ILE A 284 1.01 11.52 -7.51
N SER A 285 0.95 11.73 -8.84
CA SER A 285 -0.30 11.61 -9.60
C SER A 285 -0.85 10.18 -9.54
N GLU A 286 0.01 9.16 -9.66
CA GLU A 286 -0.38 7.75 -9.52
C GLU A 286 -0.99 7.46 -8.15
N GLU A 287 -0.37 7.95 -7.08
CA GLU A 287 -0.88 7.73 -5.72
C GLU A 287 -2.20 8.46 -5.48
N LEU A 288 -2.37 9.70 -5.96
CA LEU A 288 -3.63 10.45 -5.86
C LEU A 288 -4.75 9.77 -6.63
N LEU A 289 -4.46 9.26 -7.84
CA LEU A 289 -5.43 8.49 -8.61
C LEU A 289 -5.83 7.20 -7.91
N LYS A 290 -4.89 6.47 -7.31
CA LYS A 290 -5.23 5.30 -6.50
C LYS A 290 -6.17 5.62 -5.34
N ARG A 291 -6.01 6.79 -4.71
CA ARG A 291 -6.84 7.19 -3.57
C ARG A 291 -8.24 7.66 -3.95
N LEU A 292 -8.40 8.34 -5.08
CA LEU A 292 -9.64 9.00 -5.47
C LEU A 292 -10.36 8.32 -6.64
N TYR A 293 -9.62 7.81 -7.61
CA TYR A 293 -10.16 7.25 -8.84
C TYR A 293 -10.64 5.81 -8.69
N LEU A 294 -9.86 4.94 -8.02
CA LEU A 294 -10.26 3.54 -7.87
C LEU A 294 -11.59 3.36 -7.15
N PRO A 295 -11.94 4.12 -6.09
CA PRO A 295 -13.25 4.02 -5.46
C PRO A 295 -14.43 4.29 -6.40
N LEU A 296 -14.26 5.11 -7.45
CA LEU A 296 -15.33 5.42 -8.40
C LEU A 296 -15.82 4.21 -9.20
N TYR A 297 -15.05 3.12 -9.22
CA TYR A 297 -15.49 1.88 -9.86
C TYR A 297 -16.53 1.09 -9.03
N LEU A 298 -16.72 1.40 -7.74
CA LEU A 298 -17.70 0.68 -6.89
C LEU A 298 -19.13 0.69 -7.45
N PRO A 299 -19.71 1.83 -7.89
CA PRO A 299 -21.02 1.84 -8.52
C PRO A 299 -21.08 1.04 -9.82
N LEU A 300 -20.01 1.09 -10.63
CA LEU A 300 -19.93 0.35 -11.88
C LEU A 300 -19.92 -1.16 -11.65
N ILE A 301 -19.08 -1.66 -10.75
CA ILE A 301 -19.00 -3.10 -10.48
C ILE A 301 -20.26 -3.62 -9.78
N SER A 302 -20.92 -2.81 -8.95
CA SER A 302 -22.22 -3.17 -8.39
C SER A 302 -23.29 -3.32 -9.47
N LEU A 303 -23.27 -2.45 -10.47
CA LEU A 303 -24.16 -2.52 -11.62
C LEU A 303 -23.89 -3.76 -12.46
N ILE A 304 -22.61 -4.10 -12.69
CA ILE A 304 -22.24 -5.35 -13.38
C ILE A 304 -22.75 -6.56 -12.60
N GLY A 305 -22.61 -6.58 -11.28
CA GLY A 305 -23.17 -7.63 -10.43
C GLY A 305 -24.70 -7.76 -10.57
N CYS A 306 -25.40 -6.63 -10.70
CA CYS A 306 -26.84 -6.61 -10.90
C CYS A 306 -27.29 -7.16 -12.28
N LEU A 307 -26.41 -7.31 -13.27
CA LEU A 307 -26.78 -7.98 -14.53
C LEU A 307 -27.21 -9.44 -14.31
N LEU A 308 -26.79 -10.06 -13.21
CA LEU A 308 -27.22 -11.42 -12.85
C LEU A 308 -28.73 -11.59 -12.73
N ILE A 309 -29.46 -10.52 -12.33
CA ILE A 309 -30.94 -10.58 -12.20
C ILE A 309 -31.70 -10.63 -13.56
N LEU A 310 -30.98 -10.43 -14.67
CA LEU A 310 -31.61 -10.53 -16.01
C LEU A 310 -31.98 -11.94 -16.35
N LYS A 311 -31.26 -12.94 -15.89
CA LYS A 311 -31.53 -14.36 -16.11
C LYS A 311 -31.93 -15.07 -14.82
N THR A 312 -32.82 -16.03 -14.92
CA THR A 312 -33.27 -16.86 -13.80
C THR A 312 -32.51 -18.18 -13.74
N LYS A 313 -32.50 -18.83 -12.59
CA LYS A 313 -31.83 -20.13 -12.39
C LYS A 313 -32.39 -21.25 -13.26
N GLU A 314 -33.61 -21.11 -13.74
CA GLU A 314 -34.29 -22.11 -14.58
C GLU A 314 -33.78 -22.14 -16.03
N GLU A 315 -33.07 -21.07 -16.45
CA GLU A 315 -32.47 -21.01 -17.79
C GLU A 315 -31.26 -21.95 -17.90
N LYS A 316 -31.22 -22.81 -18.94
CA LYS A 316 -30.15 -23.81 -19.17
C LYS A 316 -28.72 -23.24 -19.14
N LEU A 317 -28.54 -21.97 -19.47
CA LEU A 317 -27.23 -21.30 -19.55
C LEU A 317 -26.91 -20.42 -18.33
N PHE A 318 -27.71 -20.49 -17.26
CA PHE A 318 -27.51 -19.65 -16.08
C PHE A 318 -26.13 -19.86 -15.42
N GLY A 319 -25.62 -21.10 -15.38
CA GLY A 319 -24.27 -21.39 -14.85
C GLY A 319 -23.18 -20.68 -15.61
N ASN A 320 -23.17 -20.75 -16.93
CA ASN A 320 -22.21 -20.07 -17.78
C ASN A 320 -22.35 -18.54 -17.69
N TYR A 321 -23.57 -18.04 -17.52
CA TYR A 321 -23.87 -16.62 -17.38
C TYR A 321 -23.30 -16.05 -16.07
N LYS A 322 -23.42 -16.80 -14.96
CA LYS A 322 -22.79 -16.40 -13.67
C LYS A 322 -21.27 -16.20 -13.84
N ILE A 323 -20.61 -17.18 -14.47
CA ILE A 323 -19.16 -17.13 -14.72
C ILE A 323 -18.81 -15.95 -15.64
N PHE A 324 -19.58 -15.73 -16.68
CA PHE A 324 -19.37 -14.62 -17.62
C PHE A 324 -19.43 -13.26 -16.94
N ILE A 325 -20.45 -13.00 -16.10
CA ILE A 325 -20.57 -11.75 -15.34
C ILE A 325 -19.43 -11.58 -14.33
N PHE A 326 -19.04 -12.67 -13.67
CA PHE A 326 -17.89 -12.67 -12.76
C PHE A 326 -16.60 -12.28 -13.49
N VAL A 327 -16.34 -12.88 -14.64
CA VAL A 327 -15.14 -12.57 -15.47
C VAL A 327 -15.16 -11.12 -15.95
N ILE A 328 -16.30 -10.61 -16.44
CA ILE A 328 -16.41 -9.20 -16.85
C ILE A 328 -16.07 -8.26 -15.70
N GLY A 329 -16.63 -8.48 -14.52
CA GLY A 329 -16.35 -7.63 -13.36
C GLY A 329 -14.88 -7.70 -12.94
N PHE A 330 -14.28 -8.88 -12.97
CA PHE A 330 -12.86 -9.05 -12.69
C PHE A 330 -11.97 -8.32 -13.72
N VAL A 331 -12.30 -8.41 -15.00
CA VAL A 331 -11.60 -7.68 -16.08
C VAL A 331 -11.71 -6.16 -15.87
N VAL A 332 -12.89 -5.66 -15.47
CA VAL A 332 -13.07 -4.23 -15.19
C VAL A 332 -12.25 -3.78 -13.98
N ILE A 333 -12.17 -4.59 -12.92
CA ILE A 333 -11.32 -4.31 -11.75
C ILE A 333 -9.84 -4.30 -12.16
N PHE A 334 -9.39 -5.30 -12.92
CA PHE A 334 -8.02 -5.34 -13.42
C PHE A 334 -7.70 -4.15 -14.33
N PHE A 335 -8.61 -3.80 -15.22
CA PHE A 335 -8.48 -2.62 -16.08
C PHE A 335 -8.37 -1.33 -15.27
N SER A 336 -9.12 -1.19 -14.17
CA SER A 336 -9.05 -0.01 -13.29
C SER A 336 -7.65 0.17 -12.67
N GLU A 337 -7.00 -0.91 -12.25
CA GLU A 337 -5.64 -0.89 -11.69
C GLU A 337 -4.58 -0.57 -12.75
N VAL A 338 -4.74 -1.17 -13.94
CA VAL A 338 -3.82 -0.93 -15.06
C VAL A 338 -3.93 0.50 -15.58
N SER A 339 -5.16 1.03 -15.69
CA SER A 339 -5.40 2.39 -16.19
C SER A 339 -4.69 3.46 -15.35
N VAL A 340 -4.60 3.28 -14.03
CA VAL A 340 -3.86 4.21 -13.15
C VAL A 340 -2.38 4.31 -13.53
N LYS A 341 -1.73 3.23 -13.90
CA LYS A 341 -0.31 3.23 -14.30
C LYS A 341 -0.06 4.00 -15.60
N TYR A 342 -1.03 3.99 -16.52
CA TYR A 342 -0.91 4.65 -17.82
C TYR A 342 -1.36 6.12 -17.81
N SER A 343 -2.10 6.57 -16.79
CA SER A 343 -2.61 7.96 -16.71
C SER A 343 -1.61 8.96 -16.16
N THR A 344 -0.38 8.54 -15.89
CA THR A 344 0.61 9.33 -15.14
C THR A 344 1.39 10.31 -16.02
N GLY A 345 1.49 11.57 -15.60
CA GLY A 345 2.47 12.53 -16.09
C GLY A 345 1.96 13.77 -16.80
N ILE A 346 0.71 13.82 -17.28
CA ILE A 346 0.13 15.01 -17.90
C ILE A 346 -1.21 15.32 -17.25
N LEU A 347 -1.40 16.54 -16.75
CA LEU A 347 -2.64 16.99 -16.08
C LEU A 347 -3.89 16.71 -16.90
N LEU A 348 -3.85 17.01 -18.21
CA LEU A 348 -4.98 16.80 -19.10
C LEU A 348 -5.40 15.32 -19.17
N ASN A 349 -4.44 14.41 -19.23
CA ASN A 349 -4.72 12.98 -19.23
C ASN A 349 -5.33 12.51 -17.90
N SER A 350 -4.89 13.06 -16.78
CA SER A 350 -5.41 12.68 -15.45
C SER A 350 -6.89 13.04 -15.30
N TYR A 351 -7.35 14.19 -15.81
CA TYR A 351 -8.77 14.55 -15.76
C TYR A 351 -9.65 13.68 -16.67
N LEU A 352 -9.18 13.36 -17.88
CA LEU A 352 -9.91 12.49 -18.80
C LEU A 352 -10.14 11.10 -18.22
N PHE A 353 -9.18 10.59 -17.44
CA PHE A 353 -9.33 9.29 -16.78
C PHE A 353 -10.51 9.23 -15.79
N PHE A 354 -10.85 10.33 -15.09
CA PHE A 354 -12.02 10.37 -14.21
C PHE A 354 -13.35 10.18 -14.95
N LEU A 355 -13.39 10.46 -16.26
CA LEU A 355 -14.58 10.24 -17.08
C LEU A 355 -14.79 8.76 -17.47
N ILE A 356 -13.74 7.93 -17.47
CA ILE A 356 -13.81 6.52 -17.89
C ILE A 356 -14.82 5.73 -17.05
N PRO A 357 -14.76 5.67 -15.70
CA PRO A 357 -15.71 4.91 -14.91
C PRO A 357 -17.14 5.43 -15.05
N LEU A 358 -17.33 6.75 -15.26
CA LEU A 358 -18.64 7.34 -15.50
C LEU A 358 -19.21 6.91 -16.86
N PHE A 359 -18.40 7.00 -17.91
CA PHE A 359 -18.79 6.55 -19.25
C PHE A 359 -19.15 5.07 -19.28
N LEU A 360 -18.32 4.22 -18.68
CA LEU A 360 -18.58 2.79 -18.55
C LEU A 360 -19.87 2.53 -17.74
N TYR A 361 -20.09 3.27 -16.66
CA TYR A 361 -21.31 3.16 -15.86
C TYR A 361 -22.56 3.45 -16.69
N PHE A 362 -22.59 4.55 -17.42
CA PHE A 362 -23.74 4.91 -18.28
C PHE A 362 -23.92 3.91 -19.43
N SER A 363 -22.85 3.41 -20.03
CA SER A 363 -22.89 2.38 -21.07
C SER A 363 -23.52 1.07 -20.58
N VAL A 364 -23.06 0.55 -19.43
CA VAL A 364 -23.60 -0.67 -18.82
C VAL A 364 -25.05 -0.44 -18.36
N TYR A 365 -25.37 0.73 -17.82
CA TYR A 365 -26.74 1.07 -17.40
C TYR A 365 -27.70 1.15 -18.60
N TYR A 366 -27.26 1.74 -19.71
CA TYR A 366 -28.03 1.78 -20.96
C TYR A 366 -28.27 0.37 -21.51
N PHE A 367 -27.23 -0.47 -21.53
CA PHE A 367 -27.36 -1.89 -21.93
C PHE A 367 -28.36 -2.62 -21.05
N PHE A 368 -28.30 -2.44 -19.74
CA PHE A 368 -29.24 -3.03 -18.78
C PHE A 368 -30.70 -2.62 -19.07
N LEU A 369 -30.95 -1.33 -19.29
CA LEU A 369 -32.29 -0.84 -19.62
C LEU A 369 -32.81 -1.36 -20.98
N ARG A 370 -31.94 -1.39 -21.99
CA ARG A 370 -32.28 -1.91 -23.30
C ARG A 370 -32.70 -3.39 -23.25
N LYS A 371 -31.94 -4.19 -22.49
CA LYS A 371 -32.22 -5.61 -22.30
C LYS A 371 -33.57 -5.84 -21.62
N LEU A 372 -33.89 -5.05 -20.58
CA LEU A 372 -35.17 -5.13 -19.89
C LEU A 372 -36.34 -4.70 -20.77
N LYS A 373 -36.21 -3.71 -21.62
CA LYS A 373 -37.25 -3.31 -22.56
C LYS A 373 -37.54 -4.42 -23.59
N TYR A 374 -36.49 -5.09 -24.07
CA TYR A 374 -36.62 -6.21 -25.00
C TYR A 374 -37.36 -7.37 -24.35
N ASP A 375 -37.02 -7.75 -23.11
CA ASP A 375 -37.68 -8.84 -22.38
C ASP A 375 -39.17 -8.53 -22.07
N ILE A 376 -39.55 -7.26 -21.89
CA ILE A 376 -40.95 -6.82 -21.69
C ILE A 376 -41.69 -6.79 -23.03
N GLY A 377 -41.03 -6.44 -24.12
CA GLY A 377 -41.63 -6.40 -25.46
C GLY A 377 -42.04 -7.79 -26.00
N ILE A 378 -41.28 -8.83 -25.65
CA ILE A 378 -41.60 -10.23 -26.03
C ILE A 378 -42.81 -10.76 -25.26
N ILE A 379 -43.19 -10.17 -24.12
CA ILE A 379 -44.39 -10.56 -23.35
C ILE A 379 -45.66 -9.88 -23.89
N ASN A 380 -45.52 -8.85 -24.72
CA ASN A 380 -46.64 -8.09 -25.30
C ASN A 380 -46.97 -8.48 -26.77
N ASP A 381 -46.22 -9.40 -27.39
CA ASP A 381 -46.50 -10.08 -28.64
C ASP A 381 -46.87 -11.54 -28.35
#